data_fff07972b6573dc5597c6d9aea692555
#
_entry.id   fff07972b6573dc5597c6d9aea692555
#
_cell.length_a   1.000
_cell.length_b   1.000
_cell.length_c   1.000
_cell.angle_alpha   90.00
_cell.angle_beta   90.00
_cell.angle_gamma   90.00
#
_symmetry.space_group_name_H-M   'P 1'
#
loop_
_entity.id
_entity.type
_entity.pdbx_description
1 polymer ?
#
loop_
_entity_poly.entity_id
_entity_poly.type
_entity_poly.pdbx_seq_one_letter_code
_entity_poly.pdbx_strand_id
1 'polypeptide(L)'
;MLWLLAAFLLFQLTAGLVAAALLAASGELTAQSDLMEVMMRRVDLVFIGNSTGQILFLGLATFGVVKLHLESGMPRRRYLRVRSMPGTGRFIAMGAALFIVVQPFVWFLGWANSQLPFPETWTDLQRSQYELIEGFLRRDANLAAALFNVSVVPALCEEVLFRGYLLRSFERSFKTVTAILASGFLFGMYHVQPANLLPLATLGILLGLVTWASGSIWPAVVAHFINNAGAVLAVTFFPDSLASEMSSETMPPVWLAVASLAVSVVLVRMLIRDAKARRNETERADVAV
;
A
#
# COMPACT_ATOMS: atom_id res chain seq x y z
N MET A 1 17.10 -6.40 1.72
CA MET A 1 16.26 -7.32 2.55
C MET A 1 16.32 -7.00 4.03
N LEU A 2 17.51 -6.94 4.65
CA LEU A 2 17.61 -6.67 6.10
C LEU A 2 16.86 -5.40 6.54
N TRP A 3 16.93 -4.30 5.77
CA TRP A 3 16.19 -3.08 6.11
C TRP A 3 14.67 -3.26 6.03
N LEU A 4 14.15 -4.01 5.07
CA LEU A 4 12.70 -4.28 5.00
C LEU A 4 12.19 -4.95 6.30
N LEU A 5 12.89 -6.00 6.76
CA LEU A 5 12.54 -6.70 8.00
C LEU A 5 12.73 -5.80 9.23
N ALA A 6 13.84 -5.06 9.31
CA ALA A 6 14.07 -4.13 10.40
C ALA A 6 13.03 -3.02 10.45
N ALA A 7 12.69 -2.42 9.30
CA ALA A 7 11.66 -1.38 9.22
C ALA A 7 10.29 -1.91 9.66
N PHE A 8 9.93 -3.15 9.26
CA PHE A 8 8.70 -3.79 9.70
C PHE A 8 8.64 -3.98 11.21
N LEU A 9 9.68 -4.60 11.79
CA LEU A 9 9.72 -4.88 13.23
C LEU A 9 9.73 -3.59 14.05
N LEU A 10 10.53 -2.60 13.67
CA LEU A 10 10.60 -1.30 14.34
C LEU A 10 9.29 -0.52 14.21
N PHE A 11 8.64 -0.56 13.06
CA PHE A 11 7.32 0.01 12.84
C PHE A 11 6.30 -0.62 13.80
N GLN A 12 6.17 -1.95 13.80
CA GLN A 12 5.22 -2.66 14.66
C GLN A 12 5.47 -2.41 16.16
N LEU A 13 6.74 -2.49 16.58
CA LEU A 13 7.13 -2.20 17.97
C LEU A 13 6.75 -0.76 18.37
N THR A 14 7.07 0.21 17.52
CA THR A 14 6.75 1.62 17.81
C THR A 14 5.25 1.87 17.81
N ALA A 15 4.51 1.29 16.85
CA ALA A 15 3.07 1.39 16.81
C ALA A 15 2.43 0.86 18.11
N GLY A 16 2.85 -0.31 18.55
CA GLY A 16 2.37 -0.90 19.81
C GLY A 16 2.74 -0.09 21.05
N LEU A 17 3.99 0.37 21.16
CA LEU A 17 4.45 1.18 22.30
C LEU A 17 3.74 2.53 22.38
N VAL A 18 3.56 3.23 21.26
CA VAL A 18 2.86 4.51 21.23
C VAL A 18 1.38 4.32 21.55
N ALA A 19 0.72 3.32 20.96
CA ALA A 19 -0.66 3.00 21.29
C ALA A 19 -0.84 2.67 22.77
N ALA A 20 0.01 1.81 23.33
CA ALA A 20 -0.03 1.46 24.76
C ALA A 20 0.18 2.67 25.67
N ALA A 21 1.13 3.55 25.34
CA ALA A 21 1.38 4.78 26.10
C ALA A 21 0.18 5.74 26.06
N LEU A 22 -0.45 5.89 24.88
CA LEU A 22 -1.64 6.74 24.73
C LEU A 22 -2.85 6.15 25.46
N LEU A 23 -3.06 4.83 25.40
CA LEU A 23 -4.14 4.14 26.12
C LEU A 23 -3.94 4.25 27.64
N ALA A 24 -2.71 4.08 28.13
CA ALA A 24 -2.40 4.29 29.55
C ALA A 24 -2.63 5.74 29.99
N ALA A 25 -2.23 6.70 29.18
CA ALA A 25 -2.43 8.13 29.43
C ALA A 25 -3.91 8.56 29.39
N SER A 26 -4.76 7.84 28.65
CA SER A 26 -6.21 8.10 28.62
C SER A 26 -6.94 7.71 29.92
N GLY A 27 -6.28 6.92 30.79
CA GLY A 27 -6.87 6.41 32.04
C GLY A 27 -7.87 5.26 31.84
N GLU A 28 -8.08 4.80 30.61
CA GLU A 28 -9.02 3.70 30.32
C GLU A 28 -8.38 2.31 30.49
N LEU A 29 -7.06 2.24 30.47
CA LEU A 29 -6.31 0.99 30.70
C LEU A 29 -6.02 0.81 32.19
N THR A 30 -6.71 -0.12 32.82
CA THR A 30 -6.52 -0.49 34.22
C THR A 30 -6.03 -1.93 34.35
N ALA A 31 -5.62 -2.37 35.52
CA ALA A 31 -5.18 -3.74 35.76
C ALA A 31 -6.27 -4.80 35.51
N GLN A 32 -7.54 -4.42 35.54
CA GLN A 32 -8.69 -5.29 35.31
C GLN A 32 -9.29 -5.14 33.88
N SER A 33 -8.77 -4.21 33.07
CA SER A 33 -9.28 -3.97 31.73
C SER A 33 -8.88 -5.10 30.77
N ASP A 34 -9.83 -5.56 29.95
CA ASP A 34 -9.49 -6.32 28.77
C ASP A 34 -8.82 -5.38 27.74
N LEU A 35 -7.57 -5.67 27.43
CA LEU A 35 -6.78 -4.86 26.50
C LEU A 35 -7.45 -4.75 25.11
N MET A 36 -8.02 -5.85 24.60
CA MET A 36 -8.67 -5.87 23.31
C MET A 36 -9.91 -4.98 23.30
N GLU A 37 -10.74 -5.06 24.36
CA GLU A 37 -11.90 -4.19 24.51
C GLU A 37 -11.53 -2.72 24.55
N VAL A 38 -10.48 -2.36 25.30
CA VAL A 38 -9.98 -0.97 25.38
C VAL A 38 -9.44 -0.52 24.02
N MET A 39 -8.66 -1.35 23.32
CA MET A 39 -8.18 -1.04 21.98
C MET A 39 -9.32 -0.83 21.00
N MET A 40 -10.37 -1.64 21.07
CA MET A 40 -11.56 -1.48 20.23
C MET A 40 -12.36 -0.21 20.57
N ARG A 41 -12.43 0.19 21.83
CA ARG A 41 -13.05 1.47 22.24
C ARG A 41 -12.23 2.69 21.83
N ARG A 42 -10.89 2.59 21.86
CA ARG A 42 -9.95 3.69 21.57
C ARG A 42 -9.11 3.37 20.36
N VAL A 43 -9.76 2.85 19.35
CA VAL A 43 -9.09 2.51 18.07
C VAL A 43 -8.45 3.72 17.41
N ASP A 44 -8.92 4.94 17.69
CA ASP A 44 -8.28 6.21 17.31
C ASP A 44 -6.83 6.28 17.79
N LEU A 45 -6.55 5.90 19.02
CA LEU A 45 -5.19 5.90 19.61
C LEU A 45 -4.32 4.79 18.99
N VAL A 46 -4.91 3.65 18.67
CA VAL A 46 -4.20 2.57 17.97
C VAL A 46 -3.74 3.03 16.58
N PHE A 47 -4.59 3.74 15.82
CA PHE A 47 -4.22 4.27 14.51
C PHE A 47 -3.20 5.42 14.59
N ILE A 48 -3.22 6.24 15.63
CA ILE A 48 -2.14 7.22 15.89
C ILE A 48 -0.80 6.49 16.10
N GLY A 49 -0.77 5.42 16.89
CA GLY A 49 0.42 4.60 17.07
C GLY A 49 0.92 4.01 15.75
N ASN A 50 0.01 3.41 14.98
CA ASN A 50 0.30 2.83 13.67
C ASN A 50 0.91 3.87 12.71
N SER A 51 0.28 5.03 12.57
CA SER A 51 0.77 6.12 11.72
C SER A 51 2.12 6.65 12.17
N THR A 52 2.34 6.76 13.49
CA THR A 52 3.64 7.18 14.05
C THR A 52 4.74 6.21 13.66
N GLY A 53 4.53 4.91 13.83
CA GLY A 53 5.49 3.88 13.45
C GLY A 53 5.79 3.89 11.94
N GLN A 54 4.78 4.03 11.09
CA GLN A 54 4.95 4.13 9.63
C GLN A 54 5.77 5.37 9.24
N ILE A 55 5.43 6.54 9.75
CA ILE A 55 6.14 7.80 9.44
C ILE A 55 7.61 7.68 9.85
N LEU A 56 7.89 7.16 11.04
CA LEU A 56 9.24 7.07 11.56
C LEU A 56 10.08 6.04 10.79
N PHE A 57 9.59 4.83 10.57
CA PHE A 57 10.42 3.73 10.08
C PHE A 57 10.25 3.42 8.60
N LEU A 58 9.02 3.47 8.06
CA LEU A 58 8.82 3.26 6.62
C LEU A 58 9.18 4.51 5.81
N GLY A 59 8.86 5.70 6.33
CA GLY A 59 9.16 6.98 5.70
C GLY A 59 10.56 7.50 6.04
N LEU A 60 10.70 8.13 7.20
CA LEU A 60 11.89 8.91 7.57
C LEU A 60 13.16 8.09 7.71
N ALA A 61 13.10 6.94 8.42
CA ALA A 61 14.28 6.11 8.62
C ALA A 61 14.73 5.47 7.30
N THR A 62 13.81 5.07 6.40
CA THR A 62 14.14 4.61 5.05
C THR A 62 14.88 5.70 4.26
N PHE A 63 14.42 6.96 4.34
CA PHE A 63 15.12 8.08 3.75
C PHE A 63 16.52 8.29 4.35
N GLY A 64 16.70 7.96 5.62
CA GLY A 64 18.00 7.95 6.31
C GLY A 64 18.92 6.83 5.83
N VAL A 65 18.44 5.60 5.84
CA VAL A 65 19.20 4.38 5.50
C VAL A 65 19.69 4.35 4.06
N VAL A 66 18.95 4.96 3.14
CA VAL A 66 19.39 5.11 1.75
C VAL A 66 20.79 5.73 1.64
N LYS A 67 21.19 6.59 2.58
CA LYS A 67 22.55 7.17 2.60
C LYS A 67 23.66 6.09 2.61
N LEU A 68 23.41 4.95 3.23
CA LEU A 68 24.36 3.84 3.33
C LEU A 68 24.54 3.11 1.99
N HIS A 69 23.61 3.28 1.05
CA HIS A 69 23.60 2.58 -0.24
C HIS A 69 23.87 3.51 -1.44
N LEU A 70 24.07 4.80 -1.15
CA LEU A 70 24.31 5.78 -2.22
C LEU A 70 25.77 5.74 -2.69
N GLU A 71 25.93 5.82 -4.00
CA GLU A 71 27.19 6.21 -4.61
C GLU A 71 27.51 7.67 -4.26
N SER A 72 28.80 7.99 -4.19
CA SER A 72 29.24 9.33 -3.87
C SER A 72 28.60 10.36 -4.81
N GLY A 73 27.92 11.35 -4.23
CA GLY A 73 27.30 12.46 -4.97
C GLY A 73 25.84 12.24 -5.43
N MET A 74 25.26 11.04 -5.30
CA MET A 74 23.84 10.85 -5.69
C MET A 74 22.86 11.40 -4.64
N PRO A 75 21.95 12.32 -4.98
CA PRO A 75 20.95 12.79 -4.04
C PRO A 75 19.95 11.69 -3.65
N ARG A 76 19.61 11.57 -2.35
CA ARG A 76 18.63 10.57 -1.85
C ARG A 76 17.28 10.66 -2.58
N ARG A 77 16.79 11.88 -2.87
CA ARG A 77 15.54 12.10 -3.62
C ARG A 77 15.57 11.48 -5.02
N ARG A 78 16.73 11.45 -5.66
CA ARG A 78 16.91 10.80 -6.96
C ARG A 78 16.90 9.28 -6.83
N TYR A 79 17.57 8.73 -5.82
CA TYR A 79 17.57 7.29 -5.57
C TYR A 79 16.16 6.77 -5.29
N LEU A 80 15.48 7.40 -4.34
CA LEU A 80 14.11 7.04 -3.92
C LEU A 80 13.02 7.44 -4.94
N ARG A 81 13.39 8.06 -6.07
CA ARG A 81 12.43 8.56 -7.08
C ARG A 81 11.39 9.55 -6.52
N VAL A 82 11.71 10.23 -5.40
CA VAL A 82 10.87 11.27 -4.79
C VAL A 82 11.08 12.59 -5.56
N ARG A 83 10.81 12.57 -6.85
CA ARG A 83 10.88 13.73 -7.73
C ARG A 83 9.86 13.60 -8.84
N SER A 84 9.32 14.73 -9.28
CA SER A 84 8.53 14.79 -10.50
C SER A 84 9.45 14.70 -11.72
N MET A 85 9.00 13.97 -12.73
CA MET A 85 9.64 13.83 -14.03
C MET A 85 8.75 14.47 -15.09
N PRO A 86 9.25 14.87 -16.24
CA PRO A 86 8.41 15.29 -17.36
C PRO A 86 7.34 14.23 -17.65
N GLY A 87 6.08 14.64 -17.76
CA GLY A 87 4.95 13.73 -17.97
C GLY A 87 4.42 13.02 -16.70
N THR A 88 4.94 13.29 -15.49
CA THR A 88 4.44 12.67 -14.23
C THR A 88 2.93 12.80 -14.08
N GLY A 89 2.33 13.95 -14.42
CA GLY A 89 0.86 14.16 -14.35
C GLY A 89 0.07 13.16 -15.20
N ARG A 90 0.55 12.82 -16.39
CA ARG A 90 -0.08 11.80 -17.24
C ARG A 90 -0.01 10.41 -16.58
N PHE A 91 1.13 10.04 -16.00
CA PHE A 91 1.27 8.77 -15.27
C PHE A 91 0.43 8.73 -13.99
N ILE A 92 0.21 9.87 -13.32
CA ILE A 92 -0.74 10.01 -12.21
C ILE A 92 -2.15 9.67 -12.69
N ALA A 93 -2.62 10.32 -13.76
CA ALA A 93 -3.95 10.08 -14.31
C ALA A 93 -4.15 8.61 -14.74
N MET A 94 -3.15 8.02 -15.42
CA MET A 94 -3.20 6.62 -15.85
C MET A 94 -3.15 5.65 -14.67
N GLY A 95 -2.33 5.92 -13.65
CA GLY A 95 -2.27 5.14 -12.42
C GLY A 95 -3.58 5.20 -11.63
N ALA A 96 -4.15 6.39 -11.48
CA ALA A 96 -5.45 6.60 -10.86
C ALA A 96 -6.56 5.82 -11.60
N ALA A 97 -6.65 5.96 -12.92
CA ALA A 97 -7.61 5.21 -13.73
C ALA A 97 -7.43 3.69 -13.59
N LEU A 98 -6.19 3.20 -13.63
CA LEU A 98 -5.88 1.78 -13.45
C LEU A 98 -6.38 1.26 -12.09
N PHE A 99 -6.13 2.01 -11.01
CA PHE A 99 -6.51 1.60 -9.65
C PHE A 99 -8.01 1.69 -9.38
N ILE A 100 -8.75 2.54 -10.09
CA ILE A 100 -10.22 2.54 -10.06
C ILE A 100 -10.76 1.35 -10.85
N VAL A 101 -10.26 1.13 -12.05
CA VAL A 101 -10.78 0.11 -12.98
C VAL A 101 -10.48 -1.31 -12.53
N VAL A 102 -9.33 -1.54 -11.87
CA VAL A 102 -8.89 -2.88 -11.47
C VAL A 102 -9.67 -3.45 -10.27
N GLN A 103 -10.46 -2.64 -9.53
CA GLN A 103 -11.12 -3.05 -8.28
C GLN A 103 -12.00 -4.31 -8.42
N PRO A 104 -12.86 -4.47 -9.44
CA PRO A 104 -13.64 -5.68 -9.57
C PRO A 104 -12.79 -6.95 -9.78
N PHE A 105 -11.65 -6.83 -10.46
CA PHE A 105 -10.71 -7.93 -10.60
C PHE A 105 -9.97 -8.23 -9.30
N VAL A 106 -9.58 -7.20 -8.55
CA VAL A 106 -8.95 -7.33 -7.22
C VAL A 106 -9.93 -8.01 -6.25
N TRP A 107 -11.20 -7.64 -6.26
CA TRP A 107 -12.24 -8.31 -5.49
C TRP A 107 -12.36 -9.81 -5.86
N PHE A 108 -12.40 -10.13 -7.17
CA PHE A 108 -12.38 -11.52 -7.62
C PHE A 108 -11.16 -12.30 -7.09
N LEU A 109 -9.98 -11.67 -7.10
CA LEU A 109 -8.77 -12.29 -6.53
C LEU A 109 -8.88 -12.50 -5.02
N GLY A 110 -9.51 -11.58 -4.29
CA GLY A 110 -9.80 -11.73 -2.86
C GLY A 110 -10.69 -12.93 -2.59
N TRP A 111 -11.80 -13.04 -3.32
CA TRP A 111 -12.67 -14.21 -3.24
C TRP A 111 -11.92 -15.50 -3.60
N ALA A 112 -11.20 -15.54 -4.70
CA ALA A 112 -10.43 -16.72 -5.10
C ALA A 112 -9.37 -17.12 -4.07
N ASN A 113 -8.72 -16.13 -3.44
CA ASN A 113 -7.73 -16.38 -2.39
C ASN A 113 -8.39 -16.93 -1.11
N SER A 114 -9.59 -16.49 -0.75
CA SER A 114 -10.31 -16.97 0.43
C SER A 114 -10.79 -18.42 0.30
N GLN A 115 -10.83 -18.98 -0.93
CA GLN A 115 -11.15 -20.40 -1.14
C GLN A 115 -9.98 -21.34 -0.83
N LEU A 116 -8.77 -20.79 -0.56
CA LEU A 116 -7.62 -21.60 -0.17
C LEU A 116 -7.74 -22.00 1.31
N PRO A 117 -7.37 -23.25 1.67
CA PRO A 117 -7.43 -23.70 3.05
C PRO A 117 -6.30 -23.06 3.87
N PHE A 118 -6.64 -22.06 4.67
CA PHE A 118 -5.71 -21.46 5.63
C PHE A 118 -5.97 -22.00 7.04
N PRO A 119 -4.93 -22.09 7.91
CA PRO A 119 -5.12 -22.38 9.33
C PRO A 119 -6.06 -21.36 10.00
N GLU A 120 -6.93 -21.81 10.90
CA GLU A 120 -7.89 -20.94 11.62
C GLU A 120 -7.18 -19.75 12.31
N THR A 121 -6.01 -20.00 12.92
CA THR A 121 -5.22 -18.94 13.58
C THR A 121 -4.87 -17.77 12.65
N TRP A 122 -4.70 -18.02 11.35
CA TRP A 122 -4.40 -16.97 10.37
C TRP A 122 -5.65 -16.22 9.92
N THR A 123 -6.77 -16.90 9.79
CA THR A 123 -8.05 -16.28 9.47
C THR A 123 -8.56 -15.45 10.63
N ASP A 124 -8.36 -15.91 11.87
CA ASP A 124 -8.72 -15.15 13.09
C ASP A 124 -7.89 -13.87 13.25
N LEU A 125 -6.58 -13.96 13.01
CA LEU A 125 -5.71 -12.77 13.01
C LEU A 125 -6.18 -11.75 11.97
N GLN A 126 -6.48 -12.20 10.77
CA GLN A 126 -6.98 -11.32 9.72
C GLN A 126 -8.34 -10.72 10.06
N ARG A 127 -9.26 -11.52 10.65
CA ARG A 127 -10.55 -11.03 11.12
C ARG A 127 -10.39 -9.93 12.17
N SER A 128 -9.52 -10.13 13.17
CA SER A 128 -9.23 -9.12 14.19
C SER A 128 -8.69 -7.82 13.60
N GLN A 129 -7.85 -7.90 12.56
CA GLN A 129 -7.36 -6.71 11.85
C GLN A 129 -8.51 -5.97 11.13
N TYR A 130 -9.43 -6.69 10.49
CA TYR A 130 -10.60 -6.07 9.85
C TYR A 130 -11.54 -5.43 10.87
N GLU A 131 -11.82 -6.09 11.99
CA GLU A 131 -12.65 -5.56 13.07
C GLU A 131 -12.10 -4.25 13.62
N LEU A 132 -10.77 -4.14 13.78
CA LEU A 132 -10.11 -2.89 14.19
C LEU A 132 -10.30 -1.78 13.16
N ILE A 133 -10.09 -2.08 11.87
CA ILE A 133 -10.26 -1.09 10.79
C ILE A 133 -11.73 -0.67 10.68
N GLU A 134 -12.65 -1.61 10.66
CA GLU A 134 -14.08 -1.35 10.58
C GLU A 134 -14.57 -0.58 11.81
N GLY A 135 -14.13 -0.96 13.00
CA GLY A 135 -14.42 -0.25 14.24
C GLY A 135 -13.95 1.20 14.24
N PHE A 136 -12.82 1.49 13.58
CA PHE A 136 -12.33 2.85 13.38
C PHE A 136 -13.19 3.63 12.38
N LEU A 137 -13.58 3.00 11.26
CA LEU A 137 -14.32 3.66 10.20
C LEU A 137 -15.80 3.87 10.51
N ARG A 138 -16.43 2.95 11.28
CA ARG A 138 -17.86 3.02 11.64
C ARG A 138 -18.18 3.94 12.84
N ARG A 139 -17.19 4.22 13.69
CA ARG A 139 -17.40 5.21 14.76
C ARG A 139 -17.43 6.59 14.13
N ASP A 140 -18.06 7.58 14.82
CA ASP A 140 -18.07 9.00 14.44
C ASP A 140 -16.64 9.59 14.26
N ALA A 141 -15.74 8.76 13.74
CA ALA A 141 -14.39 9.13 13.40
C ALA A 141 -14.46 10.23 12.35
N ASN A 142 -13.82 11.34 12.64
CA ASN A 142 -13.61 12.40 11.68
C ASN A 142 -13.05 11.78 10.38
N LEU A 143 -13.83 11.82 9.29
CA LEU A 143 -13.44 11.27 7.99
C LEU A 143 -12.03 11.72 7.57
N ALA A 144 -11.65 12.96 7.92
CA ALA A 144 -10.30 13.45 7.66
C ALA A 144 -9.23 12.66 8.44
N ALA A 145 -9.50 12.27 9.68
CA ALA A 145 -8.59 11.43 10.47
C ALA A 145 -8.50 10.01 9.88
N ALA A 146 -9.63 9.44 9.45
CA ALA A 146 -9.67 8.14 8.80
C ALA A 146 -8.85 8.15 7.48
N LEU A 147 -9.10 9.12 6.60
CA LEU A 147 -8.35 9.30 5.36
C LEU A 147 -6.85 9.54 5.62
N PHE A 148 -6.51 10.33 6.63
CA PHE A 148 -5.11 10.57 6.98
C PHE A 148 -4.40 9.28 7.42
N ASN A 149 -4.96 8.57 8.39
CA ASN A 149 -4.31 7.39 9.00
C ASN A 149 -4.34 6.15 8.09
N VAL A 150 -5.43 5.94 7.34
CA VAL A 150 -5.62 4.71 6.54
C VAL A 150 -5.20 4.91 5.07
N SER A 151 -5.17 6.17 4.57
CA SER A 151 -4.90 6.40 3.16
C SER A 151 -3.65 7.24 2.91
N VAL A 152 -3.51 8.41 3.55
CA VAL A 152 -2.38 9.33 3.27
C VAL A 152 -1.07 8.77 3.81
N VAL A 153 -1.03 8.39 5.09
CA VAL A 153 0.20 7.91 5.74
C VAL A 153 0.72 6.63 5.08
N PRO A 154 -0.09 5.57 4.88
CA PRO A 154 0.38 4.37 4.18
C PRO A 154 0.84 4.67 2.76
N ALA A 155 0.06 5.41 1.96
CA ALA A 155 0.44 5.73 0.58
C ALA A 155 1.78 6.46 0.46
N LEU A 156 2.12 7.33 1.39
CA LEU A 156 3.41 8.01 1.39
C LEU A 156 4.54 7.11 1.91
N CYS A 157 4.36 6.51 3.09
CA CYS A 157 5.43 5.82 3.80
C CYS A 157 5.77 4.47 3.15
N GLU A 158 4.77 3.70 2.75
CA GLU A 158 4.97 2.41 2.10
C GLU A 158 5.53 2.57 0.69
N GLU A 159 5.11 3.60 -0.09
CA GLU A 159 5.70 3.82 -1.41
C GLU A 159 7.17 4.26 -1.32
N VAL A 160 7.57 5.01 -0.29
CA VAL A 160 8.99 5.30 -0.03
C VAL A 160 9.78 4.02 0.24
N LEU A 161 9.26 3.12 1.08
CA LEU A 161 9.93 1.85 1.40
C LEU A 161 9.93 0.90 0.21
N PHE A 162 8.77 0.61 -0.39
CA PHE A 162 8.63 -0.44 -1.40
C PHE A 162 9.08 0.02 -2.78
N ARG A 163 8.69 1.21 -3.24
CA ARG A 163 9.00 1.69 -4.61
C ARG A 163 10.24 2.56 -4.66
N GLY A 164 10.46 3.34 -3.62
CA GLY A 164 11.68 4.14 -3.49
C GLY A 164 12.90 3.29 -3.18
N TYR A 165 12.81 2.42 -2.18
CA TYR A 165 13.97 1.66 -1.68
C TYR A 165 14.02 0.22 -2.21
N LEU A 166 13.02 -0.61 -1.94
CA LEU A 166 13.07 -2.06 -2.21
C LEU A 166 13.10 -2.36 -3.71
N LEU A 167 12.16 -1.82 -4.48
CA LEU A 167 12.12 -2.00 -5.94
C LEU A 167 13.43 -1.53 -6.57
N ARG A 168 13.96 -0.38 -6.12
CA ARG A 168 15.22 0.16 -6.61
C ARG A 168 16.42 -0.75 -6.29
N SER A 169 16.41 -1.36 -5.10
CA SER A 169 17.43 -2.33 -4.72
C SER A 169 17.36 -3.59 -5.58
N PHE A 170 16.16 -4.07 -5.89
CA PHE A 170 15.97 -5.23 -6.75
C PHE A 170 16.35 -4.97 -8.22
N GLU A 171 16.05 -3.79 -8.75
CA GLU A 171 16.46 -3.41 -10.12
C GLU A 171 17.97 -3.41 -10.34
N ARG A 172 18.76 -3.33 -9.26
CA ARG A 172 20.24 -3.45 -9.34
C ARG A 172 20.73 -4.89 -9.49
N SER A 173 19.93 -5.87 -9.06
CA SER A 173 20.31 -7.28 -9.00
C SER A 173 19.52 -8.17 -9.95
N PHE A 174 18.35 -7.74 -10.37
CA PHE A 174 17.41 -8.52 -11.18
C PHE A 174 16.94 -7.75 -12.41
N LYS A 175 16.43 -8.50 -13.39
CA LYS A 175 15.71 -7.90 -14.52
C LYS A 175 14.46 -7.15 -14.01
N THR A 176 14.08 -6.08 -14.69
CA THR A 176 12.97 -5.20 -14.32
C THR A 176 11.67 -5.95 -13.95
N VAL A 177 11.29 -6.94 -14.76
CA VAL A 177 10.06 -7.73 -14.51
C VAL A 177 10.17 -8.47 -13.18
N THR A 178 11.27 -9.17 -12.94
CA THR A 178 11.53 -9.89 -11.69
C THR A 178 11.53 -8.94 -10.48
N ALA A 179 12.14 -7.76 -10.62
CA ALA A 179 12.17 -6.76 -9.56
C ALA A 179 10.75 -6.25 -9.20
N ILE A 180 9.91 -5.98 -10.21
CA ILE A 180 8.53 -5.55 -10.00
C ILE A 180 7.72 -6.66 -9.34
N LEU A 181 7.79 -7.90 -9.84
CA LEU A 181 7.05 -9.03 -9.29
C LEU A 181 7.47 -9.33 -7.84
N ALA A 182 8.78 -9.39 -7.57
CA ALA A 182 9.29 -9.65 -6.24
C ALA A 182 8.92 -8.54 -5.23
N SER A 183 9.05 -7.26 -5.63
CA SER A 183 8.66 -6.14 -4.78
C SER A 183 7.15 -6.12 -4.50
N GLY A 184 6.32 -6.45 -5.50
CA GLY A 184 4.86 -6.51 -5.35
C GLY A 184 4.42 -7.69 -4.49
N PHE A 185 5.04 -8.85 -4.63
CA PHE A 185 4.77 -10.02 -3.79
C PHE A 185 5.13 -9.76 -2.32
N LEU A 186 6.31 -9.18 -2.07
CA LEU A 186 6.73 -8.79 -0.71
C LEU A 186 5.83 -7.71 -0.12
N PHE A 187 5.27 -6.81 -0.94
CA PHE A 187 4.25 -5.86 -0.49
C PHE A 187 3.00 -6.58 0.02
N GLY A 188 2.50 -7.58 -0.71
CA GLY A 188 1.38 -8.41 -0.24
C GLY A 188 1.70 -9.15 1.06
N MET A 189 2.86 -9.79 1.15
CA MET A 189 3.30 -10.50 2.36
C MET A 189 3.45 -9.59 3.58
N TYR A 190 3.86 -8.35 3.37
CA TYR A 190 4.08 -7.37 4.44
C TYR A 190 2.82 -7.07 5.26
N HIS A 191 1.63 -7.23 4.66
CA HIS A 191 0.35 -6.99 5.34
C HIS A 191 -0.03 -8.10 6.33
N VAL A 192 0.67 -9.25 6.31
CA VAL A 192 0.39 -10.41 7.19
C VAL A 192 -1.08 -10.85 7.09
N GLN A 193 -1.62 -10.84 5.88
CA GLN A 193 -2.99 -11.24 5.55
C GLN A 193 -2.97 -12.33 4.47
N PRO A 194 -2.77 -13.60 4.84
CA PRO A 194 -2.63 -14.69 3.86
C PRO A 194 -3.85 -14.86 2.94
N ALA A 195 -5.07 -14.70 3.48
CA ALA A 195 -6.30 -14.77 2.71
C ALA A 195 -6.55 -13.54 1.81
N ASN A 196 -5.65 -12.54 1.86
CA ASN A 196 -5.60 -11.38 0.96
C ASN A 196 -4.29 -11.24 0.19
N LEU A 197 -3.46 -12.28 0.18
CA LEU A 197 -2.15 -12.21 -0.45
C LEU A 197 -2.23 -11.91 -1.95
N LEU A 198 -3.13 -12.60 -2.67
CA LEU A 198 -3.25 -12.41 -4.13
C LEU A 198 -3.69 -10.99 -4.52
N PRO A 199 -4.77 -10.41 -3.95
CA PRO A 199 -5.14 -9.03 -4.24
C PRO A 199 -4.05 -8.04 -3.85
N LEU A 200 -3.46 -8.13 -2.65
CA LEU A 200 -2.43 -7.22 -2.18
C LEU A 200 -1.14 -7.31 -3.01
N ALA A 201 -0.70 -8.51 -3.37
CA ALA A 201 0.45 -8.70 -4.26
C ALA A 201 0.18 -8.13 -5.66
N THR A 202 -1.03 -8.31 -6.20
CA THR A 202 -1.43 -7.73 -7.50
C THR A 202 -1.39 -6.21 -7.47
N LEU A 203 -2.00 -5.58 -6.46
CA LEU A 203 -1.90 -4.12 -6.26
C LEU A 203 -0.43 -3.70 -6.11
N GLY A 204 0.36 -4.45 -5.34
CA GLY A 204 1.79 -4.23 -5.20
C GLY A 204 2.57 -4.26 -6.51
N ILE A 205 2.28 -5.21 -7.39
CA ILE A 205 2.89 -5.33 -8.72
C ILE A 205 2.49 -4.13 -9.60
N LEU A 206 1.22 -3.74 -9.59
CA LEU A 206 0.74 -2.60 -10.38
C LEU A 206 1.37 -1.27 -9.92
N LEU A 207 1.50 -1.03 -8.60
CA LEU A 207 2.22 0.13 -8.05
C LEU A 207 3.70 0.13 -8.48
N GLY A 208 4.35 -1.04 -8.44
CA GLY A 208 5.71 -1.21 -8.94
C GLY A 208 5.85 -0.87 -10.42
N LEU A 209 4.91 -1.34 -11.24
CA LEU A 209 4.85 -1.04 -12.67
C LEU A 209 4.66 0.45 -12.96
N VAL A 210 3.72 1.10 -12.26
CA VAL A 210 3.45 2.55 -12.40
C VAL A 210 4.69 3.37 -12.02
N THR A 211 5.39 3.00 -10.94
CA THR A 211 6.65 3.64 -10.53
C THR A 211 7.75 3.43 -11.54
N TRP A 212 7.91 2.21 -12.05
CA TRP A 212 8.91 1.90 -13.08
C TRP A 212 8.62 2.68 -14.38
N ALA A 213 7.36 2.73 -14.80
CA ALA A 213 6.94 3.42 -16.01
C ALA A 213 7.17 4.94 -15.93
N SER A 214 6.81 5.55 -14.81
CA SER A 214 6.95 7.00 -14.60
C SER A 214 8.35 7.46 -14.19
N GLY A 215 9.16 6.58 -13.61
CA GLY A 215 10.44 6.94 -12.97
C GLY A 215 10.27 7.79 -11.70
N SER A 216 9.07 7.84 -11.13
CA SER A 216 8.68 8.61 -9.96
C SER A 216 7.76 7.79 -9.06
N ILE A 217 7.83 7.95 -7.73
CA ILE A 217 6.89 7.28 -6.82
C ILE A 217 5.53 7.99 -6.79
N TRP A 218 5.42 9.26 -7.19
CA TRP A 218 4.21 10.04 -7.04
C TRP A 218 2.97 9.47 -7.73
N PRO A 219 3.06 8.90 -8.95
CA PRO A 219 1.92 8.22 -9.54
C PRO A 219 1.45 6.98 -8.74
N ALA A 220 2.38 6.25 -8.13
CA ALA A 220 2.05 5.14 -7.25
C ALA A 220 1.46 5.62 -5.92
N VAL A 221 2.00 6.68 -5.32
CA VAL A 221 1.44 7.32 -4.11
C VAL A 221 -0.02 7.73 -4.34
N VAL A 222 -0.34 8.39 -5.46
CA VAL A 222 -1.72 8.80 -5.76
C VAL A 222 -2.61 7.58 -6.02
N ALA A 223 -2.14 6.59 -6.75
CA ALA A 223 -2.89 5.36 -7.01
C ALA A 223 -3.17 4.57 -5.73
N HIS A 224 -2.18 4.45 -4.85
CA HIS A 224 -2.32 3.80 -3.54
C HIS A 224 -3.30 4.58 -2.64
N PHE A 225 -3.16 5.91 -2.58
CA PHE A 225 -4.11 6.77 -1.87
C PHE A 225 -5.55 6.55 -2.35
N ILE A 226 -5.78 6.53 -3.67
CA ILE A 226 -7.11 6.30 -4.27
C ILE A 226 -7.67 4.93 -3.85
N ASN A 227 -6.84 3.89 -3.86
CA ASN A 227 -7.22 2.55 -3.41
C ASN A 227 -7.73 2.57 -1.95
N ASN A 228 -6.91 3.11 -1.05
CA ASN A 228 -7.23 3.12 0.38
C ASN A 228 -8.36 4.11 0.71
N ALA A 229 -8.35 5.30 0.10
CA ALA A 229 -9.43 6.27 0.27
C ALA A 229 -10.77 5.72 -0.27
N GLY A 230 -10.74 4.99 -1.37
CA GLY A 230 -11.92 4.31 -1.91
C GLY A 230 -12.52 3.33 -0.90
N ALA A 231 -11.68 2.52 -0.23
CA ALA A 231 -12.13 1.60 0.82
C ALA A 231 -12.71 2.35 2.04
N VAL A 232 -12.04 3.43 2.50
CA VAL A 232 -12.54 4.27 3.60
C VAL A 232 -13.90 4.86 3.26
N LEU A 233 -14.04 5.47 2.07
CA LEU A 233 -15.30 6.07 1.63
C LEU A 233 -16.41 5.03 1.45
N ALA A 234 -16.08 3.84 0.93
CA ALA A 234 -17.02 2.75 0.77
C ALA A 234 -17.63 2.32 2.12
N VAL A 235 -16.78 2.05 3.12
CA VAL A 235 -17.25 1.66 4.47
C VAL A 235 -18.00 2.81 5.15
N THR A 236 -17.57 4.06 4.96
CA THR A 236 -18.20 5.22 5.61
C THR A 236 -19.58 5.52 5.05
N PHE A 237 -19.76 5.50 3.72
CA PHE A 237 -20.99 5.93 3.07
C PHE A 237 -21.91 4.79 2.65
N PHE A 238 -21.39 3.57 2.53
CA PHE A 238 -22.11 2.39 2.07
C PHE A 238 -21.87 1.17 2.98
N PRO A 239 -22.05 1.29 4.32
CA PRO A 239 -21.64 0.26 5.27
C PRO A 239 -22.33 -1.10 5.04
N ASP A 240 -23.60 -1.09 4.61
CA ASP A 240 -24.42 -2.29 4.49
C ASP A 240 -24.35 -2.97 3.12
N SER A 241 -24.02 -2.20 2.05
CA SER A 241 -24.03 -2.71 0.69
C SER A 241 -22.66 -3.15 0.19
N LEU A 242 -21.58 -2.44 0.59
CA LEU A 242 -20.24 -2.72 0.07
C LEU A 242 -19.37 -3.50 1.06
N ALA A 243 -19.57 -3.33 2.38
CA ALA A 243 -18.79 -4.09 3.35
C ALA A 243 -19.17 -5.58 3.34
N SER A 244 -20.45 -5.92 3.10
CA SER A 244 -20.91 -7.31 2.95
C SER A 244 -20.62 -7.89 1.56
N GLU A 245 -20.70 -7.06 0.50
CA GLU A 245 -20.45 -7.51 -0.87
C GLU A 245 -18.96 -7.54 -1.24
N MET A 246 -18.14 -6.67 -0.65
CA MET A 246 -16.67 -6.68 -0.80
C MET A 246 -15.98 -7.60 0.21
N SER A 247 -16.73 -8.28 1.10
CA SER A 247 -16.17 -9.36 1.90
C SER A 247 -15.63 -10.44 0.95
N SER A 248 -14.49 -11.03 1.29
CA SER A 248 -13.90 -12.14 0.52
C SER A 248 -14.83 -13.37 0.41
N GLU A 249 -16.00 -13.34 1.05
CA GLU A 249 -16.98 -14.44 1.08
C GLU A 249 -17.89 -14.45 -0.15
N THR A 250 -18.14 -13.29 -0.77
CA THR A 250 -19.03 -13.20 -1.94
C THR A 250 -18.25 -13.10 -3.25
N MET A 251 -18.55 -14.03 -4.17
CA MET A 251 -17.96 -14.01 -5.51
C MET A 251 -18.55 -12.83 -6.32
N PRO A 252 -17.71 -11.91 -6.83
CA PRO A 252 -18.20 -10.87 -7.72
C PRO A 252 -18.70 -11.45 -9.05
N PRO A 253 -19.57 -10.73 -9.78
CA PRO A 253 -19.97 -11.15 -11.12
C PRO A 253 -18.74 -11.35 -12.02
N VAL A 254 -18.53 -12.57 -12.52
CA VAL A 254 -17.34 -12.96 -13.30
C VAL A 254 -17.15 -12.06 -14.54
N TRP A 255 -18.25 -11.68 -15.22
CA TRP A 255 -18.16 -10.78 -16.37
C TRP A 255 -17.57 -9.41 -16.01
N LEU A 256 -17.87 -8.91 -14.78
CA LEU A 256 -17.34 -7.63 -14.30
C LEU A 256 -15.84 -7.74 -14.02
N ALA A 257 -15.39 -8.83 -13.40
CA ALA A 257 -13.97 -9.11 -13.17
C ALA A 257 -13.20 -9.25 -14.50
N VAL A 258 -13.76 -9.95 -15.49
CA VAL A 258 -13.17 -10.12 -16.82
C VAL A 258 -13.08 -8.78 -17.56
N ALA A 259 -14.15 -7.98 -17.57
CA ALA A 259 -14.16 -6.65 -18.18
C ALA A 259 -13.11 -5.73 -17.52
N SER A 260 -13.06 -5.72 -16.18
CA SER A 260 -12.08 -4.98 -15.39
C SER A 260 -10.65 -5.38 -15.75
N LEU A 261 -10.35 -6.69 -15.81
CA LEU A 261 -9.05 -7.20 -16.22
C LEU A 261 -8.70 -6.77 -17.65
N ALA A 262 -9.64 -6.88 -18.61
CA ALA A 262 -9.40 -6.51 -19.99
C ALA A 262 -9.03 -5.02 -20.14
N VAL A 263 -9.78 -4.12 -19.49
CA VAL A 263 -9.48 -2.68 -19.48
C VAL A 263 -8.17 -2.39 -18.74
N SER A 264 -7.90 -3.06 -17.63
CA SER A 264 -6.63 -2.92 -16.89
C SER A 264 -5.43 -3.33 -17.74
N VAL A 265 -5.54 -4.42 -18.54
CA VAL A 265 -4.48 -4.83 -19.48
C VAL A 265 -4.24 -3.76 -20.55
N VAL A 266 -5.28 -3.11 -21.06
CA VAL A 266 -5.12 -1.99 -22.01
C VAL A 266 -4.37 -0.83 -21.35
N LEU A 267 -4.75 -0.42 -20.14
CA LEU A 267 -4.08 0.66 -19.41
C LEU A 267 -2.61 0.31 -19.09
N VAL A 268 -2.33 -0.92 -18.70
CA VAL A 268 -0.95 -1.42 -18.49
C VAL A 268 -0.14 -1.34 -19.78
N ARG A 269 -0.70 -1.76 -20.92
CA ARG A 269 -0.01 -1.64 -22.22
C ARG A 269 0.26 -0.18 -22.60
N MET A 270 -0.68 0.72 -22.32
CA MET A 270 -0.48 2.16 -22.52
C MET A 270 0.65 2.70 -21.64
N LEU A 271 0.68 2.35 -20.35
CA LEU A 271 1.75 2.72 -19.42
C LEU A 271 3.14 2.26 -19.93
N ILE A 272 3.24 1.01 -20.37
CA ILE A 272 4.50 0.44 -20.89
C ILE A 272 4.92 1.15 -22.19
N ARG A 273 3.99 1.43 -23.09
CA ARG A 273 4.26 2.15 -24.35
C ARG A 273 4.79 3.56 -24.06
N ASP A 274 4.14 4.29 -23.18
CA ASP A 274 4.53 5.66 -22.83
C ASP A 274 5.88 5.69 -22.11
N ALA A 275 6.17 4.70 -21.24
CA ALA A 275 7.47 4.55 -20.62
C ALA A 275 8.60 4.32 -21.65
N LYS A 276 8.36 3.49 -22.65
CA LYS A 276 9.34 3.23 -23.75
C LYS A 276 9.54 4.49 -24.60
N ALA A 277 8.48 5.19 -25.00
CA ALA A 277 8.58 6.42 -25.78
C ALA A 277 9.45 7.47 -25.08
N ARG A 278 9.19 7.70 -23.78
CA ARG A 278 9.97 8.64 -22.98
C ARG A 278 11.46 8.27 -22.88
N ARG A 279 11.80 7.00 -22.74
CA ARG A 279 13.20 6.55 -22.67
C ARG A 279 13.91 6.80 -23.99
N ASN A 280 13.28 6.47 -25.12
CA ASN A 280 13.83 6.71 -26.45
C ASN A 280 14.07 8.20 -26.71
N GLU A 281 13.19 9.10 -26.22
CA GLU A 281 13.38 10.55 -26.32
C GLU A 281 14.59 11.03 -25.51
N THR A 282 14.77 10.50 -24.28
CA THR A 282 15.92 10.83 -23.43
C THR A 282 17.22 10.36 -24.07
N GLU A 283 17.29 9.11 -24.58
CA GLU A 283 18.48 8.58 -25.25
C GLU A 283 18.85 9.38 -26.51
N ARG A 284 17.85 9.80 -27.29
CA ARG A 284 18.09 10.66 -28.47
C ARG A 284 18.63 12.03 -28.10
N ALA A 285 18.13 12.62 -27.00
CA ALA A 285 18.63 13.90 -26.51
C ALA A 285 20.06 13.81 -26.04
N ASP A 286 20.43 12.71 -25.35
CA ASP A 286 21.80 12.47 -24.84
C ASP A 286 22.83 12.21 -25.99
N VAL A 287 22.37 11.68 -27.14
CA VAL A 287 23.24 11.43 -28.34
C VAL A 287 23.41 12.70 -29.19
N ALA A 288 22.49 13.67 -29.06
CA ALA A 288 22.52 14.91 -29.84
C ALA A 288 23.39 16.02 -29.21
N VAL A 289 23.95 15.80 -28.04
CA VAL A 289 24.89 16.66 -27.31
C VAL A 289 26.33 16.12 -27.40
#